data_1ddaa458ac0ca7e72c5cbc7f4441655d
#
_entry.id   1ddaa458ac0ca7e72c5cbc7f4441655d
#
_cell.length_a   1.000
_cell.length_b   1.000
_cell.length_c   1.000
_cell.angle_alpha   90.00
_cell.angle_beta   90.00
_cell.angle_gamma   90.00
#
_symmetry.space_group_name_H-M   'P 1'
#
loop_
_entity.id
_entity.type
_entity.pdbx_description
1 polymer ?
#
loop_
_entity_poly.entity_id
_entity_poly.type
_entity_poly.pdbx_seq_one_letter_code
_entity_poly.pdbx_strand_id
1 'polypeptide(L)'
;MRHSVSSNEVARSYKHLAQIYHDLLSLDSLDELLERLVGTVRLLIPVSSVLIVEADTPRRELIPLRADGVWPEDFAQQRLPFGEGLIGLAVRHGKPILTNEAHRDPRAGHVVGTPEEEPEAIISLPLVAHGVVIGAMSLYREGEGNHFSDFEFELAQRFADAATLAIENARTRAELLDQTRRDELTGVLNRRGFYDFLERVIASSRKGESIGVLVIDLDQFKGVNDRHGHACGDNVLRHVARQLADATREGDCIGRLGGDEFAIALTATTAGAADAVAARIHAVLTATPLIDEHGAITVSASVGVVVSKAADKESAEAMLRRADKAMYELKHLGPQAMPRLAAVRQHDR
;
A
#
# COMPACT_ATOMS: atom_id res chain seq x y z
N MET A 1 47.49 -7.09 12.02
CA MET A 1 47.40 -8.53 11.70
C MET A 1 46.21 -8.71 10.76
N ARG A 2 46.44 -9.03 9.49
CA ARG A 2 45.36 -9.30 8.53
C ARG A 2 44.74 -10.64 8.90
N HIS A 3 43.52 -10.66 9.40
CA HIS A 3 42.76 -11.88 9.55
C HIS A 3 42.37 -12.36 8.14
N SER A 4 43.06 -13.38 7.65
CA SER A 4 42.66 -14.07 6.42
C SER A 4 41.40 -14.86 6.72
N VAL A 5 40.27 -14.40 6.19
CA VAL A 5 39.01 -15.15 6.25
C VAL A 5 39.21 -16.48 5.52
N SER A 6 38.85 -17.59 6.18
CA SER A 6 39.10 -18.92 5.63
C SER A 6 38.17 -19.17 4.44
N SER A 7 38.65 -19.87 3.40
CA SER A 7 37.82 -20.26 2.23
C SER A 7 36.52 -20.98 2.62
N ASN A 8 36.49 -21.66 3.75
CA ASN A 8 35.28 -22.33 4.29
C ASN A 8 34.25 -21.34 4.87
N GLU A 9 34.71 -20.21 5.47
CA GLU A 9 33.80 -19.17 5.97
C GLU A 9 33.18 -18.39 4.81
N VAL A 10 33.96 -18.11 3.78
CA VAL A 10 33.49 -17.50 2.53
C VAL A 10 32.44 -18.38 1.86
N ALA A 11 32.70 -19.68 1.69
CA ALA A 11 31.76 -20.61 1.09
C ALA A 11 30.46 -20.79 1.91
N ARG A 12 30.54 -20.73 3.25
CA ARG A 12 29.38 -20.74 4.16
C ARG A 12 28.52 -19.50 3.99
N SER A 13 29.15 -18.33 3.92
CA SER A 13 28.45 -17.04 3.74
C SER A 13 27.69 -17.00 2.39
N TYR A 14 28.30 -17.51 1.32
CA TYR A 14 27.63 -17.59 0.00
C TYR A 14 26.47 -18.58 -0.04
N LYS A 15 26.60 -19.72 0.63
CA LYS A 15 25.49 -20.68 0.71
C LYS A 15 24.31 -20.15 1.54
N HIS A 16 24.62 -19.40 2.59
CA HIS A 16 23.63 -18.68 3.39
C HIS A 16 22.91 -17.58 2.60
N LEU A 17 23.67 -16.80 1.83
CA LEU A 17 23.11 -15.78 0.94
C LEU A 17 22.14 -16.37 -0.09
N ALA A 18 22.47 -17.51 -0.70
CA ALA A 18 21.58 -18.16 -1.67
C ALA A 18 20.28 -18.66 -1.04
N GLN A 19 20.33 -19.17 0.21
CA GLN A 19 19.14 -19.60 0.94
C GLN A 19 18.26 -18.41 1.33
N ILE A 20 18.90 -17.35 1.86
CA ILE A 20 18.24 -16.08 2.20
C ILE A 20 17.55 -15.49 0.96
N TYR A 21 18.21 -15.54 -0.18
CA TYR A 21 17.66 -15.06 -1.45
C TYR A 21 16.36 -15.76 -1.82
N HIS A 22 16.32 -17.08 -1.69
CA HIS A 22 15.12 -17.86 -1.96
C HIS A 22 13.97 -17.49 -1.00
N ASP A 23 14.28 -17.32 0.28
CA ASP A 23 13.29 -16.97 1.32
C ASP A 23 12.74 -15.54 1.12
N LEU A 24 13.58 -14.58 0.71
CA LEU A 24 13.16 -13.21 0.43
C LEU A 24 12.22 -13.09 -0.78
N LEU A 25 12.43 -13.91 -1.82
CA LEU A 25 11.59 -13.92 -3.02
C LEU A 25 10.18 -14.49 -2.78
N SER A 26 9.95 -15.20 -1.67
CA SER A 26 8.67 -15.82 -1.33
C SER A 26 7.73 -14.92 -0.52
N LEU A 27 8.18 -13.75 -0.06
CA LEU A 27 7.40 -12.84 0.76
C LEU A 27 6.35 -12.09 -0.08
N ASP A 28 5.15 -11.95 0.47
CA ASP A 28 3.99 -11.40 -0.23
C ASP A 28 3.81 -9.88 -0.05
N SER A 29 4.46 -9.29 0.96
CA SER A 29 4.37 -7.85 1.22
C SER A 29 5.74 -7.17 1.24
N LEU A 30 5.79 -5.91 0.79
CA LEU A 30 7.00 -5.09 0.85
C LEU A 30 7.45 -4.85 2.30
N ASP A 31 6.51 -4.65 3.22
CA ASP A 31 6.83 -4.40 4.63
C ASP A 31 7.50 -5.61 5.29
N GLU A 32 6.97 -6.83 5.07
CA GLU A 32 7.59 -8.07 5.55
C GLU A 32 8.96 -8.29 4.93
N LEU A 33 9.10 -7.98 3.64
CA LEU A 33 10.39 -8.05 2.96
C LEU A 33 11.42 -7.11 3.58
N LEU A 34 11.06 -5.84 3.81
CA LEU A 34 11.96 -4.84 4.41
C LEU A 34 12.38 -5.23 5.82
N GLU A 35 11.45 -5.74 6.63
CA GLU A 35 11.76 -6.25 7.97
C GLU A 35 12.73 -7.43 7.91
N ARG A 36 12.51 -8.37 7.00
CA ARG A 36 13.37 -9.52 6.79
C ARG A 36 14.76 -9.13 6.29
N LEU A 37 14.83 -8.15 5.36
CA LEU A 37 16.10 -7.61 4.87
C LEU A 37 16.94 -7.03 6.00
N VAL A 38 16.35 -6.20 6.85
CA VAL A 38 17.04 -5.61 8.00
C VAL A 38 17.51 -6.69 8.98
N GLY A 39 16.64 -7.63 9.36
CA GLY A 39 17.02 -8.75 10.23
C GLY A 39 18.15 -9.60 9.66
N THR A 40 18.14 -9.82 8.35
CA THR A 40 19.14 -10.63 7.67
C THR A 40 20.51 -9.94 7.59
N VAL A 41 20.56 -8.66 7.21
CA VAL A 41 21.84 -7.94 7.12
C VAL A 41 22.52 -7.85 8.48
N ARG A 42 21.74 -7.68 9.56
CA ARG A 42 22.27 -7.66 10.94
C ARG A 42 22.85 -9.01 11.39
N LEU A 43 22.36 -10.12 10.84
CA LEU A 43 22.94 -11.44 11.09
C LEU A 43 24.24 -11.67 10.32
N LEU A 44 24.37 -11.06 9.14
CA LEU A 44 25.53 -11.20 8.27
C LEU A 44 26.66 -10.24 8.65
N ILE A 45 26.31 -9.02 9.01
CA ILE A 45 27.24 -7.93 9.31
C ILE A 45 26.79 -7.30 10.62
N PRO A 46 27.60 -7.35 11.69
CA PRO A 46 27.29 -6.66 12.94
C PRO A 46 27.16 -5.15 12.71
N VAL A 47 25.98 -4.59 12.89
CA VAL A 47 25.68 -3.16 12.70
C VAL A 47 24.82 -2.64 13.85
N SER A 48 24.97 -1.36 14.18
CA SER A 48 24.17 -0.66 15.19
C SER A 48 22.80 -0.26 14.62
N SER A 49 22.80 0.25 13.37
CA SER A 49 21.58 0.71 12.71
C SER A 49 21.59 0.38 11.21
N VAL A 50 20.39 0.27 10.65
CA VAL A 50 20.17 0.05 9.21
C VAL A 50 19.09 1.03 8.75
N LEU A 51 19.33 1.68 7.62
CA LEU A 51 18.36 2.55 6.95
C LEU A 51 18.19 2.09 5.50
N ILE A 52 16.95 1.86 5.08
CA ILE A 52 16.59 1.60 3.68
C ILE A 52 15.71 2.75 3.21
N VAL A 53 16.07 3.35 2.09
CA VAL A 53 15.35 4.49 1.49
C VAL A 53 14.96 4.19 0.05
N GLU A 54 13.85 4.78 -0.38
CA GLU A 54 13.43 4.86 -1.77
C GLU A 54 13.93 6.15 -2.41
N ALA A 55 14.26 6.10 -3.68
CA ALA A 55 14.63 7.27 -4.48
C ALA A 55 13.38 7.82 -5.19
N ASP A 56 12.80 8.92 -4.68
CA ASP A 56 11.78 9.70 -5.39
C ASP A 56 12.48 10.55 -6.46
N THR A 57 12.64 9.99 -7.65
CA THR A 57 13.34 10.65 -8.77
C THR A 57 12.66 11.96 -9.22
N PRO A 58 11.31 12.07 -9.31
CA PRO A 58 10.64 13.32 -9.63
C PRO A 58 10.93 14.45 -8.64
N ARG A 59 10.92 14.17 -7.35
CA ARG A 59 11.19 15.17 -6.30
C ARG A 59 12.68 15.29 -5.96
N ARG A 60 13.49 14.35 -6.41
CA ARG A 60 14.92 14.22 -6.08
C ARG A 60 15.18 14.13 -4.57
N GLU A 61 14.32 13.38 -3.89
CA GLU A 61 14.37 13.13 -2.45
C GLU A 61 14.48 11.64 -2.14
N LEU A 62 15.07 11.33 -1.00
CA LEU A 62 15.11 10.00 -0.42
C LEU A 62 14.00 9.87 0.61
N ILE A 63 13.15 8.88 0.44
CA ILE A 63 12.03 8.59 1.33
C ILE A 63 12.39 7.36 2.16
N PRO A 64 12.45 7.45 3.49
CA PRO A 64 12.68 6.29 4.34
C PRO A 64 11.60 5.23 4.14
N LEU A 65 12.01 4.00 3.84
CA LEU A 65 11.14 2.83 3.78
C LEU A 65 11.19 2.02 5.09
N ARG A 66 12.40 1.86 5.64
CA ARG A 66 12.62 1.16 6.90
C ARG A 66 13.85 1.68 7.60
N ALA A 67 13.74 1.93 8.89
CA ALA A 67 14.84 2.21 9.79
C ALA A 67 14.79 1.24 10.97
N ASP A 68 15.95 0.76 11.42
CA ASP A 68 16.07 -0.12 12.58
C ASP A 68 17.41 0.15 13.28
N GLY A 69 17.43 0.10 14.60
CA GLY A 69 18.65 0.27 15.41
C GLY A 69 18.53 1.33 16.49
N VAL A 70 19.54 2.16 16.66
CA VAL A 70 19.67 3.09 17.79
C VAL A 70 18.76 4.31 17.64
N TRP A 71 18.58 4.83 16.41
CA TRP A 71 17.82 6.07 16.14
C TRP A 71 16.73 5.86 15.06
N PRO A 72 15.81 4.86 15.21
CA PRO A 72 14.91 4.49 14.14
C PRO A 72 13.85 5.56 13.82
N GLU A 73 13.40 6.30 14.83
CA GLU A 73 12.38 7.34 14.67
C GLU A 73 12.95 8.59 13.97
N ASP A 74 14.19 8.96 14.29
CA ASP A 74 14.87 10.12 13.68
C ASP A 74 15.17 9.85 12.21
N PHE A 75 15.63 8.65 11.87
CA PHE A 75 15.84 8.23 10.49
C PHE A 75 14.53 8.13 9.70
N ALA A 76 13.46 7.61 10.31
CA ALA A 76 12.19 7.39 9.62
C ALA A 76 11.45 8.69 9.23
N GLN A 77 11.73 9.80 9.90
CA GLN A 77 11.09 11.09 9.64
C GLN A 77 11.86 11.97 8.67
N GLN A 78 13.12 11.67 8.40
CA GLN A 78 14.00 12.53 7.62
C GLN A 78 13.90 12.25 6.13
N ARG A 79 13.53 13.25 5.34
CA ARG A 79 13.67 13.25 3.89
C ARG A 79 14.98 13.93 3.51
N LEU A 80 15.81 13.25 2.73
CA LEU A 80 17.12 13.73 2.33
C LEU A 80 17.13 14.03 0.82
N PRO A 81 17.63 15.19 0.39
CA PRO A 81 17.83 15.47 -1.02
C PRO A 81 18.89 14.54 -1.65
N PHE A 82 18.78 14.27 -2.95
CA PHE A 82 19.85 13.55 -3.68
C PHE A 82 21.17 14.31 -3.61
N GLY A 83 22.20 13.64 -3.17
CA GLY A 83 23.55 14.17 -3.06
C GLY A 83 23.88 14.76 -1.70
N GLU A 84 22.97 14.76 -0.74
CA GLU A 84 23.24 15.10 0.65
C GLU A 84 23.56 13.86 1.49
N GLY A 85 24.59 13.96 2.30
CA GLY A 85 25.11 12.84 3.09
C GLY A 85 25.64 11.69 2.22
N LEU A 86 26.19 10.66 2.86
CA LEU A 86 26.78 9.53 2.15
C LEU A 86 25.74 8.72 1.38
N ILE A 87 24.54 8.57 1.95
CA ILE A 87 23.44 7.85 1.29
C ILE A 87 22.93 8.61 0.05
N GLY A 88 22.79 9.92 0.13
CA GLY A 88 22.39 10.75 -0.99
C GLY A 88 23.45 10.80 -2.10
N LEU A 89 24.74 10.78 -1.73
CA LEU A 89 25.85 10.66 -2.66
C LEU A 89 25.90 9.28 -3.33
N ALA A 90 25.64 8.21 -2.58
CA ALA A 90 25.55 6.85 -3.15
C ALA A 90 24.46 6.77 -4.21
N VAL A 91 23.26 7.34 -3.95
CA VAL A 91 22.16 7.42 -4.91
C VAL A 91 22.54 8.27 -6.12
N ARG A 92 23.10 9.46 -5.90
CA ARG A 92 23.46 10.39 -6.98
C ARG A 92 24.48 9.81 -7.96
N HIS A 93 25.46 9.07 -7.44
CA HIS A 93 26.57 8.53 -8.25
C HIS A 93 26.35 7.07 -8.67
N GLY A 94 25.37 6.37 -8.10
CA GLY A 94 25.17 4.94 -8.32
C GLY A 94 26.37 4.09 -7.86
N LYS A 95 27.10 4.54 -6.84
CA LYS A 95 28.33 3.89 -6.36
C LYS A 95 28.27 3.68 -4.86
N PRO A 96 28.74 2.51 -4.38
CA PRO A 96 28.85 2.24 -2.96
C PRO A 96 29.92 3.12 -2.32
N ILE A 97 29.68 3.52 -1.07
CA ILE A 97 30.57 4.35 -0.27
C ILE A 97 30.82 3.66 1.06
N LEU A 98 32.06 3.59 1.47
CA LEU A 98 32.51 3.20 2.80
C LEU A 98 33.31 4.34 3.42
N THR A 99 32.99 4.69 4.66
CA THR A 99 33.85 5.49 5.53
C THR A 99 33.88 4.90 6.94
N ASN A 100 35.08 4.77 7.51
CA ASN A 100 35.25 4.28 8.87
C ASN A 100 35.43 5.42 9.89
N GLU A 101 35.37 6.66 9.44
CA GLU A 101 35.48 7.89 10.23
C GLU A 101 34.47 8.91 9.74
N ALA A 102 33.15 8.55 9.82
CA ALA A 102 32.08 9.38 9.29
C ALA A 102 32.03 10.75 9.98
N HIS A 103 32.28 10.82 11.28
CA HIS A 103 32.35 12.07 12.04
C HIS A 103 33.45 13.05 11.54
N ARG A 104 34.41 12.58 10.75
CA ARG A 104 35.48 13.39 10.12
C ARG A 104 35.30 13.53 8.61
N ASP A 105 34.37 12.80 8.02
CA ASP A 105 34.17 12.84 6.58
C ASP A 105 33.24 14.02 6.22
N PRO A 106 33.73 15.04 5.50
CA PRO A 106 32.89 16.20 5.16
C PRO A 106 31.71 15.90 4.26
N ARG A 107 31.64 14.68 3.73
CA ARG A 107 30.51 14.20 2.91
C ARG A 107 29.39 13.56 3.77
N ALA A 108 29.73 13.15 5.00
CA ALA A 108 28.72 12.63 5.92
C ALA A 108 27.79 13.76 6.34
N GLY A 109 26.53 13.65 6.01
CA GLY A 109 25.50 14.54 6.53
C GLY A 109 25.21 14.19 7.99
N HIS A 110 24.73 15.17 8.74
CA HIS A 110 24.25 14.96 10.10
C HIS A 110 22.75 14.69 10.10
N VAL A 111 22.32 13.64 10.81
CA VAL A 111 20.91 13.35 11.04
C VAL A 111 20.45 14.15 12.26
N VAL A 112 19.44 15.00 12.06
CA VAL A 112 18.89 15.82 13.17
C VAL A 112 18.37 14.91 14.27
N GLY A 113 18.85 15.12 15.49
CA GLY A 113 18.50 14.30 16.67
C GLY A 113 19.57 13.29 17.08
N THR A 114 20.60 13.06 16.26
CA THR A 114 21.72 12.19 16.61
C THR A 114 22.94 13.01 17.11
N PRO A 115 23.85 12.41 17.90
CA PRO A 115 25.08 13.10 18.34
C PRO A 115 26.01 13.42 17.16
N GLU A 116 26.56 14.62 17.09
CA GLU A 116 27.41 15.08 15.98
C GLU A 116 28.87 14.56 16.04
N GLU A 117 29.37 14.24 17.22
CA GLU A 117 30.81 13.95 17.42
C GLU A 117 31.13 12.49 17.79
N GLU A 118 30.15 11.60 17.75
CA GLU A 118 30.41 10.19 18.06
C GLU A 118 31.12 9.46 16.92
N PRO A 119 32.20 8.69 17.23
CA PRO A 119 32.87 7.88 16.22
C PRO A 119 31.90 6.89 15.56
N GLU A 120 31.79 7.00 14.24
CA GLU A 120 30.87 6.17 13.45
C GLU A 120 31.51 5.72 12.15
N ALA A 121 31.25 4.46 11.78
CA ALA A 121 31.56 3.93 10.46
C ALA A 121 30.26 3.72 9.67
N ILE A 122 30.27 4.09 8.39
CA ILE A 122 29.08 4.03 7.52
C ILE A 122 29.42 3.32 6.22
N ILE A 123 28.57 2.37 5.83
CA ILE A 123 28.47 1.85 4.46
C ILE A 123 27.18 2.37 3.86
N SER A 124 27.23 3.04 2.71
CA SER A 124 26.06 3.46 1.92
C SER A 124 26.09 2.81 0.55
N LEU A 125 25.03 2.06 0.23
CA LEU A 125 24.93 1.20 -0.94
C LEU A 125 23.75 1.63 -1.80
N PRO A 126 23.93 1.99 -3.08
CA PRO A 126 22.81 2.23 -3.97
C PRO A 126 22.11 0.91 -4.29
N LEU A 127 20.78 0.93 -4.34
CA LEU A 127 19.96 -0.17 -4.83
C LEU A 127 19.68 0.10 -6.32
N VAL A 128 20.33 -0.67 -7.19
CA VAL A 128 20.32 -0.42 -8.63
C VAL A 128 19.59 -1.53 -9.37
N ALA A 129 18.44 -1.21 -9.97
CA ALA A 129 17.64 -2.11 -10.79
C ALA A 129 17.70 -1.65 -12.25
N HIS A 130 18.01 -2.54 -13.17
CA HIS A 130 18.09 -2.25 -14.62
C HIS A 130 18.88 -0.98 -14.99
N GLY A 131 19.93 -0.69 -14.23
CA GLY A 131 20.77 0.51 -14.45
C GLY A 131 20.18 1.82 -13.88
N VAL A 132 19.05 1.75 -13.18
CA VAL A 132 18.42 2.88 -12.49
C VAL A 132 18.56 2.69 -10.97
N VAL A 133 18.92 3.75 -10.27
CA VAL A 133 18.97 3.72 -8.80
C VAL A 133 17.53 3.88 -8.29
N ILE A 134 16.99 2.83 -7.66
CA ILE A 134 15.65 2.79 -7.08
C ILE A 134 15.60 3.17 -5.60
N GLY A 135 16.77 3.24 -4.95
CA GLY A 135 16.90 3.54 -3.53
C GLY A 135 18.33 3.38 -3.05
N ALA A 136 18.48 3.31 -1.74
CA ALA A 136 19.76 2.99 -1.11
C ALA A 136 19.55 2.28 0.23
N MET A 137 20.61 1.61 0.70
CA MET A 137 20.71 1.03 2.03
C MET A 137 21.96 1.56 2.71
N SER A 138 21.85 2.06 3.94
CA SER A 138 22.97 2.43 4.78
C SER A 138 23.05 1.56 6.02
N LEU A 139 24.27 1.18 6.33
CA LEU A 139 24.65 0.39 7.50
C LEU A 139 25.54 1.25 8.39
N TYR A 140 25.20 1.34 9.66
CA TYR A 140 25.89 2.17 10.63
C TYR A 140 26.51 1.32 11.73
N ARG A 141 27.69 1.69 12.17
CA ARG A 141 28.38 1.06 13.29
C ARG A 141 28.99 2.14 14.17
N GLU A 142 28.42 2.30 15.35
CA GLU A 142 28.85 3.28 16.35
C GLU A 142 30.00 2.78 17.21
N GLY A 143 30.79 3.70 17.72
CA GLY A 143 31.86 3.47 18.69
C GLY A 143 33.26 3.47 18.07
N GLU A 144 34.24 3.92 18.88
CA GLU A 144 35.63 4.05 18.49
C GLU A 144 36.22 2.69 18.09
N GLY A 145 36.90 2.66 16.93
CA GLY A 145 37.54 1.45 16.39
C GLY A 145 36.61 0.41 15.80
N ASN A 146 35.31 0.64 15.77
CA ASN A 146 34.30 -0.26 15.17
C ASN A 146 34.25 -0.08 13.63
N HIS A 147 35.35 -0.39 12.95
CA HIS A 147 35.49 -0.23 11.52
C HIS A 147 34.87 -1.39 10.73
N PHE A 148 34.37 -1.10 9.55
CA PHE A 148 34.06 -2.12 8.55
C PHE A 148 35.30 -2.56 7.83
N SER A 149 35.46 -3.86 7.63
CA SER A 149 36.52 -4.46 6.80
C SER A 149 36.13 -4.43 5.32
N ASP A 150 37.13 -4.59 4.44
CA ASP A 150 36.91 -4.74 2.99
C ASP A 150 35.99 -5.93 2.68
N PHE A 151 36.07 -7.03 3.44
CA PHE A 151 35.22 -8.20 3.28
C PHE A 151 33.75 -7.88 3.65
N GLU A 152 33.50 -7.19 4.74
CA GLU A 152 32.14 -6.78 5.14
C GLU A 152 31.56 -5.79 4.11
N PHE A 153 32.39 -4.90 3.57
CA PHE A 153 31.95 -4.00 2.50
C PHE A 153 31.56 -4.75 1.23
N GLU A 154 32.36 -5.72 0.80
CA GLU A 154 32.01 -6.57 -0.36
C GLU A 154 30.74 -7.39 -0.09
N LEU A 155 30.62 -7.97 1.11
CA LEU A 155 29.42 -8.73 1.52
C LEU A 155 28.17 -7.84 1.51
N ALA A 156 28.28 -6.62 2.03
CA ALA A 156 27.19 -5.65 2.03
C ALA A 156 26.75 -5.26 0.60
N GLN A 157 27.68 -5.08 -0.33
CA GLN A 157 27.37 -4.81 -1.74
C GLN A 157 26.56 -5.96 -2.36
N ARG A 158 27.01 -7.21 -2.17
CA ARG A 158 26.30 -8.39 -2.68
C ARG A 158 24.92 -8.54 -2.05
N PHE A 159 24.80 -8.20 -0.77
CA PHE A 159 23.50 -8.19 -0.11
C PHE A 159 22.59 -7.10 -0.67
N ALA A 160 23.11 -5.90 -0.96
CA ALA A 160 22.34 -4.82 -1.57
C ALA A 160 21.84 -5.18 -2.98
N ASP A 161 22.67 -5.87 -3.78
CA ASP A 161 22.22 -6.39 -5.09
C ASP A 161 21.05 -7.36 -4.95
N ALA A 162 21.14 -8.28 -3.97
CA ALA A 162 20.08 -9.23 -3.67
C ALA A 162 18.79 -8.54 -3.15
N ALA A 163 18.96 -7.58 -2.24
CA ALA A 163 17.85 -6.78 -1.71
C ALA A 163 17.14 -5.98 -2.80
N THR A 164 17.92 -5.40 -3.74
CA THR A 164 17.37 -4.67 -4.89
C THR A 164 16.42 -5.53 -5.70
N LEU A 165 16.86 -6.73 -6.07
CA LEU A 165 16.05 -7.63 -6.89
C LEU A 165 14.81 -8.12 -6.12
N ALA A 166 14.93 -8.36 -4.82
CA ALA A 166 13.78 -8.75 -3.99
C ALA A 166 12.74 -7.63 -3.88
N ILE A 167 13.18 -6.38 -3.66
CA ILE A 167 12.30 -5.20 -3.60
C ILE A 167 11.60 -4.97 -4.95
N GLU A 168 12.33 -5.07 -6.05
CA GLU A 168 11.76 -4.91 -7.40
C GLU A 168 10.70 -5.98 -7.70
N ASN A 169 11.00 -7.24 -7.39
CA ASN A 169 10.04 -8.34 -7.57
C ASN A 169 8.78 -8.15 -6.71
N ALA A 170 8.93 -7.73 -5.45
CA ALA A 170 7.79 -7.46 -4.57
C ALA A 170 6.91 -6.32 -5.12
N ARG A 171 7.51 -5.24 -5.65
CA ARG A 171 6.80 -4.12 -6.28
C ARG A 171 6.07 -4.55 -7.55
N THR A 172 6.77 -5.22 -8.47
CA THR A 172 6.17 -5.72 -9.72
C THR A 172 5.01 -6.67 -9.44
N ARG A 173 5.16 -7.55 -8.44
CA ARG A 173 4.09 -8.45 -8.02
C ARG A 173 2.90 -7.69 -7.43
N ALA A 174 3.15 -6.66 -6.61
CA ALA A 174 2.10 -5.82 -6.05
C ALA A 174 1.34 -5.06 -7.16
N GLU A 175 2.04 -4.52 -8.16
CA GLU A 175 1.45 -3.85 -9.33
C GLU A 175 0.59 -4.81 -10.17
N LEU A 176 1.10 -6.01 -10.46
CA LEU A 176 0.34 -7.04 -11.18
C LEU A 176 -0.92 -7.46 -10.40
N LEU A 177 -0.81 -7.62 -9.07
CA LEU A 177 -1.94 -7.94 -8.22
C LEU A 177 -2.95 -6.78 -8.19
N ASP A 178 -2.51 -5.53 -8.16
CA ASP A 178 -3.40 -4.36 -8.21
C ASP A 178 -4.13 -4.29 -9.57
N GLN A 179 -3.45 -4.52 -10.67
CA GLN A 179 -4.09 -4.60 -11.99
C GLN A 179 -5.16 -5.71 -12.04
N THR A 180 -4.91 -6.87 -11.45
CA THR A 180 -5.91 -7.96 -11.40
C THR A 180 -7.04 -7.73 -10.41
N ARG A 181 -6.96 -6.70 -9.55
CA ARG A 181 -7.97 -6.32 -8.55
C ARG A 181 -8.88 -5.19 -8.99
N ARG A 182 -8.64 -4.57 -10.14
CA ARG A 182 -9.48 -3.49 -10.66
C ARG A 182 -10.42 -3.97 -11.75
N ASP A 183 -11.55 -3.30 -11.88
CA ASP A 183 -12.48 -3.45 -12.99
C ASP A 183 -11.97 -2.61 -14.18
N GLU A 184 -11.70 -3.26 -15.30
CA GLU A 184 -11.09 -2.63 -16.48
C GLU A 184 -11.93 -1.49 -17.08
N LEU A 185 -13.26 -1.57 -16.93
CA LEU A 185 -14.18 -0.57 -17.47
C LEU A 185 -14.23 0.69 -16.62
N THR A 186 -14.33 0.53 -15.31
CA THR A 186 -14.65 1.61 -14.37
C THR A 186 -13.45 2.09 -13.54
N GLY A 187 -12.37 1.29 -13.47
CA GLY A 187 -11.17 1.59 -12.69
C GLY A 187 -11.30 1.41 -11.17
N VAL A 188 -12.51 1.18 -10.63
CA VAL A 188 -12.73 0.83 -9.22
C VAL A 188 -12.28 -0.61 -8.96
N LEU A 189 -12.26 -1.06 -7.71
CA LEU A 189 -11.93 -2.46 -7.44
C LEU A 189 -12.96 -3.40 -8.11
N ASN A 190 -12.48 -4.52 -8.64
CA ASN A 190 -13.37 -5.59 -9.04
C ASN A 190 -13.85 -6.39 -7.81
N ARG A 191 -14.70 -7.37 -8.00
CA ARG A 191 -15.25 -8.19 -6.93
C ARG A 191 -14.18 -8.74 -6.00
N ARG A 192 -13.11 -9.32 -6.55
CA ARG A 192 -12.00 -9.89 -5.76
C ARG A 192 -11.26 -8.83 -4.97
N GLY A 193 -10.89 -7.73 -5.63
CA GLY A 193 -10.18 -6.62 -4.98
C GLY A 193 -11.00 -5.99 -3.84
N PHE A 194 -12.31 -5.88 -4.02
CA PHE A 194 -13.22 -5.37 -2.98
C PHE A 194 -13.31 -6.31 -1.76
N TYR A 195 -13.43 -7.62 -1.99
CA TYR A 195 -13.41 -8.62 -0.91
C TYR A 195 -12.10 -8.56 -0.12
N ASP A 196 -10.96 -8.58 -0.82
CA ASP A 196 -9.64 -8.51 -0.19
C ASP A 196 -9.45 -7.21 0.63
N PHE A 197 -9.99 -6.09 0.15
CA PHE A 197 -9.98 -4.82 0.89
C PHE A 197 -10.84 -4.91 2.15
N LEU A 198 -12.07 -5.38 2.05
CA LEU A 198 -13.01 -5.45 3.16
C LEU A 198 -12.50 -6.40 4.27
N GLU A 199 -11.94 -7.56 3.92
CA GLU A 199 -11.32 -8.48 4.89
C GLU A 199 -10.15 -7.82 5.64
N ARG A 200 -9.29 -7.05 4.95
CA ARG A 200 -8.20 -6.31 5.59
C ARG A 200 -8.72 -5.24 6.56
N VAL A 201 -9.75 -4.50 6.16
CA VAL A 201 -10.37 -3.49 7.04
C VAL A 201 -10.96 -4.14 8.28
N ILE A 202 -11.67 -5.27 8.14
CA ILE A 202 -12.20 -6.02 9.27
C ILE A 202 -11.09 -6.49 10.21
N ALA A 203 -10.00 -7.03 9.67
CA ALA A 203 -8.87 -7.53 10.46
C ALA A 203 -8.09 -6.41 11.19
N SER A 204 -7.98 -5.22 10.60
CA SER A 204 -7.22 -4.09 11.16
C SER A 204 -8.05 -3.18 12.06
N SER A 205 -9.37 -3.31 12.08
CA SER A 205 -10.25 -2.45 12.86
C SER A 205 -10.11 -2.65 14.36
N ARG A 206 -10.06 -1.55 15.11
CA ARG A 206 -9.88 -1.55 16.56
C ARG A 206 -11.21 -1.81 17.28
N LYS A 207 -11.10 -2.32 18.52
CA LYS A 207 -12.26 -2.50 19.40
C LYS A 207 -12.95 -1.15 19.63
N GLY A 208 -14.24 -1.06 19.26
CA GLY A 208 -15.04 0.18 19.34
C GLY A 208 -15.29 0.84 17.99
N GLU A 209 -14.56 0.49 16.94
CA GLU A 209 -14.82 0.95 15.58
C GLU A 209 -15.96 0.13 14.94
N SER A 210 -16.61 0.70 13.94
CA SER A 210 -17.60 0.02 13.11
C SER A 210 -17.26 0.20 11.64
N ILE A 211 -17.60 -0.80 10.86
CA ILE A 211 -17.40 -0.86 9.41
C ILE A 211 -18.76 -0.83 8.74
N GLY A 212 -18.93 -0.03 7.69
CA GLY A 212 -20.13 0.01 6.87
C GLY A 212 -19.90 -0.68 5.54
N VAL A 213 -20.92 -1.37 5.05
CA VAL A 213 -20.98 -1.91 3.68
C VAL A 213 -22.25 -1.45 3.03
N LEU A 214 -22.12 -0.85 1.84
CA LEU A 214 -23.22 -0.53 0.97
C LEU A 214 -23.16 -1.44 -0.25
N VAL A 215 -24.29 -2.02 -0.65
CA VAL A 215 -24.46 -2.68 -1.95
C VAL A 215 -25.44 -1.88 -2.78
N ILE A 216 -25.07 -1.60 -4.02
CA ILE A 216 -25.74 -0.67 -4.92
C ILE A 216 -26.03 -1.40 -6.22
N ASP A 217 -27.26 -1.33 -6.70
CA ASP A 217 -27.68 -1.87 -7.98
C ASP A 217 -28.38 -0.77 -8.79
N LEU A 218 -27.96 -0.59 -10.04
CA LEU A 218 -28.51 0.45 -10.91
C LEU A 218 -29.91 0.06 -11.41
N ASP A 219 -30.88 0.91 -11.12
CA ASP A 219 -32.26 0.67 -11.52
C ASP A 219 -32.39 0.74 -13.04
N GLN A 220 -33.02 -0.28 -13.64
CA GLN A 220 -33.33 -0.36 -15.07
C GLN A 220 -32.13 -0.25 -16.03
N PHE A 221 -30.91 -0.58 -15.58
CA PHE A 221 -29.71 -0.50 -16.40
C PHE A 221 -29.80 -1.32 -17.69
N LYS A 222 -30.45 -2.49 -17.65
CA LYS A 222 -30.74 -3.26 -18.85
C LYS A 222 -31.54 -2.44 -19.88
N GLY A 223 -32.50 -1.65 -19.43
CA GLY A 223 -33.29 -0.77 -20.30
C GLY A 223 -32.46 0.33 -20.98
N VAL A 224 -31.37 0.80 -20.33
CA VAL A 224 -30.41 1.71 -20.95
C VAL A 224 -29.67 0.99 -22.09
N ASN A 225 -29.14 -0.20 -21.83
CA ASN A 225 -28.48 -1.01 -22.84
C ASN A 225 -29.39 -1.35 -24.03
N ASP A 226 -30.62 -1.76 -23.76
CA ASP A 226 -31.57 -2.16 -24.80
C ASP A 226 -31.99 -0.96 -25.68
N ARG A 227 -32.01 0.27 -25.13
CA ARG A 227 -32.41 1.48 -25.84
C ARG A 227 -31.28 2.20 -26.54
N HIS A 228 -30.10 2.27 -25.92
CA HIS A 228 -28.97 3.12 -26.33
C HIS A 228 -27.72 2.33 -26.69
N GLY A 229 -27.75 0.99 -26.58
CA GLY A 229 -26.62 0.12 -26.87
C GLY A 229 -25.62 -0.02 -25.71
N HIS A 230 -24.78 -1.05 -25.79
CA HIS A 230 -23.82 -1.39 -24.75
C HIS A 230 -22.73 -0.30 -24.53
N ALA A 231 -22.33 0.40 -25.61
CA ALA A 231 -21.33 1.48 -25.47
C ALA A 231 -21.84 2.63 -24.58
N CYS A 232 -23.14 2.95 -24.68
CA CYS A 232 -23.77 3.92 -23.79
C CYS A 232 -23.87 3.39 -22.37
N GLY A 233 -24.23 2.11 -22.17
CA GLY A 233 -24.23 1.46 -20.86
C GLY A 233 -22.83 1.49 -20.21
N ASP A 234 -21.78 1.26 -20.96
CA ASP A 234 -20.39 1.37 -20.48
C ASP A 234 -20.06 2.80 -20.02
N ASN A 235 -20.53 3.82 -20.74
CA ASN A 235 -20.37 5.21 -20.33
C ASN A 235 -21.13 5.53 -19.04
N VAL A 236 -22.35 4.97 -18.89
CA VAL A 236 -23.12 5.06 -17.65
C VAL A 236 -22.37 4.44 -16.47
N LEU A 237 -21.81 3.25 -16.64
CA LEU A 237 -21.01 2.58 -15.59
C LEU A 237 -19.78 3.40 -15.18
N ARG A 238 -19.05 3.97 -16.15
CA ARG A 238 -17.91 4.87 -15.87
C ARG A 238 -18.36 6.16 -15.16
N HIS A 239 -19.51 6.71 -15.57
CA HIS A 239 -20.09 7.89 -14.93
C HIS A 239 -20.48 7.60 -13.48
N VAL A 240 -21.20 6.51 -13.22
CA VAL A 240 -21.58 6.08 -11.88
C VAL A 240 -20.34 5.87 -10.99
N ALA A 241 -19.32 5.16 -11.46
CA ALA A 241 -18.11 4.93 -10.69
C ALA A 241 -17.46 6.26 -10.22
N ARG A 242 -17.42 7.29 -11.08
CA ARG A 242 -16.92 8.63 -10.73
C ARG A 242 -17.80 9.30 -9.68
N GLN A 243 -19.12 9.25 -9.85
CA GLN A 243 -20.08 9.83 -8.90
C GLN A 243 -19.98 9.16 -7.51
N LEU A 244 -19.77 7.85 -7.48
CA LEU A 244 -19.54 7.12 -6.22
C LEU A 244 -18.21 7.56 -5.56
N ALA A 245 -17.16 7.79 -6.35
CA ALA A 245 -15.87 8.28 -5.85
C ALA A 245 -15.99 9.68 -5.25
N ASP A 246 -16.72 10.59 -5.89
CA ASP A 246 -16.98 11.94 -5.39
C ASP A 246 -17.88 11.93 -4.12
N ALA A 247 -18.70 10.89 -3.98
CA ALA A 247 -19.58 10.70 -2.83
C ALA A 247 -18.92 9.95 -1.65
N THR A 248 -17.67 9.53 -1.73
CA THR A 248 -16.93 8.81 -0.68
C THR A 248 -15.72 9.63 -0.24
N ARG A 249 -15.15 9.31 0.91
CA ARG A 249 -13.95 9.99 1.43
C ARG A 249 -12.70 9.14 1.20
N GLU A 250 -11.55 9.74 1.35
CA GLU A 250 -10.29 9.04 1.43
C GLU A 250 -10.32 7.98 2.55
N GLY A 251 -9.89 6.78 2.24
CA GLY A 251 -9.95 5.61 3.14
C GLY A 251 -11.18 4.72 2.96
N ASP A 252 -12.27 5.22 2.33
CA ASP A 252 -13.37 4.36 1.89
C ASP A 252 -13.01 3.70 0.55
N CYS A 253 -13.67 2.60 0.22
CA CYS A 253 -13.35 1.83 -0.97
C CYS A 253 -14.60 1.52 -1.78
N ILE A 254 -14.45 1.59 -3.11
CA ILE A 254 -15.51 1.29 -4.07
C ILE A 254 -15.10 0.08 -4.90
N GLY A 255 -16.03 -0.85 -5.10
CA GLY A 255 -15.87 -1.98 -5.99
C GLY A 255 -17.07 -2.16 -6.91
N ARG A 256 -16.81 -2.74 -8.08
CA ARG A 256 -17.86 -3.26 -8.97
C ARG A 256 -17.91 -4.77 -8.81
N LEU A 257 -19.05 -5.27 -8.33
CA LEU A 257 -19.22 -6.70 -8.02
C LEU A 257 -19.57 -7.53 -9.25
N GLY A 258 -20.16 -6.89 -10.27
CA GLY A 258 -20.52 -7.50 -11.55
C GLY A 258 -21.65 -6.73 -12.23
N GLY A 259 -21.72 -6.75 -13.57
CA GLY A 259 -22.79 -6.09 -14.31
C GLY A 259 -22.98 -4.62 -13.92
N ASP A 260 -24.12 -4.33 -13.32
CA ASP A 260 -24.56 -3.03 -12.80
C ASP A 260 -24.52 -2.90 -11.27
N GLU A 261 -23.86 -3.86 -10.61
CA GLU A 261 -23.72 -3.91 -9.15
C GLU A 261 -22.41 -3.27 -8.69
N PHE A 262 -22.50 -2.33 -7.74
CA PHE A 262 -21.38 -1.73 -7.04
C PHE A 262 -21.46 -2.00 -5.54
N ALA A 263 -20.33 -1.87 -4.85
CA ALA A 263 -20.27 -1.90 -3.40
C ALA A 263 -19.33 -0.82 -2.87
N ILE A 264 -19.60 -0.36 -1.64
CA ILE A 264 -18.74 0.59 -0.93
C ILE A 264 -18.46 0.05 0.47
N ALA A 265 -17.19 0.04 0.86
CA ALA A 265 -16.74 -0.23 2.22
C ALA A 265 -16.40 1.10 2.90
N LEU A 266 -17.06 1.39 4.00
CA LEU A 266 -16.84 2.57 4.83
C LEU A 266 -16.03 2.20 6.06
N THR A 267 -14.85 2.81 6.20
CA THR A 267 -13.97 2.61 7.34
C THR A 267 -14.39 3.50 8.52
N ALA A 268 -14.23 3.03 9.76
CA ALA A 268 -14.48 3.79 10.99
C ALA A 268 -15.77 4.65 10.90
N THR A 269 -16.92 4.01 10.64
CA THR A 269 -18.20 4.68 10.38
C THR A 269 -19.23 4.43 11.51
N THR A 270 -20.36 5.13 11.45
CA THR A 270 -21.56 4.89 12.28
C THR A 270 -22.75 4.64 11.38
N ALA A 271 -23.82 4.07 11.92
CA ALA A 271 -25.05 3.83 11.16
C ALA A 271 -25.58 5.13 10.51
N GLY A 272 -25.63 6.23 11.27
CA GLY A 272 -26.08 7.51 10.72
C GLY A 272 -25.17 8.10 9.65
N ALA A 273 -23.83 7.87 9.76
CA ALA A 273 -22.89 8.28 8.74
C ALA A 273 -23.01 7.43 7.47
N ALA A 274 -23.22 6.12 7.60
CA ALA A 274 -23.45 5.23 6.47
C ALA A 274 -24.76 5.58 5.74
N ASP A 275 -25.84 5.86 6.47
CA ASP A 275 -27.12 6.32 5.91
C ASP A 275 -26.94 7.66 5.16
N ALA A 276 -26.13 8.60 5.70
CA ALA A 276 -25.84 9.86 5.04
C ALA A 276 -25.06 9.69 3.73
N VAL A 277 -24.12 8.74 3.69
CA VAL A 277 -23.39 8.39 2.44
C VAL A 277 -24.36 7.82 1.41
N ALA A 278 -25.25 6.90 1.79
CA ALA A 278 -26.23 6.32 0.88
C ALA A 278 -27.21 7.37 0.34
N ALA A 279 -27.68 8.30 1.18
CA ALA A 279 -28.52 9.42 0.75
C ALA A 279 -27.78 10.35 -0.23
N ARG A 280 -26.49 10.64 0.02
CA ARG A 280 -25.63 11.43 -0.89
C ARG A 280 -25.47 10.77 -2.23
N ILE A 281 -25.21 9.46 -2.26
CA ILE A 281 -25.08 8.66 -3.50
C ILE A 281 -26.37 8.77 -4.32
N HIS A 282 -27.53 8.54 -3.68
CA HIS A 282 -28.82 8.66 -4.36
C HIS A 282 -29.03 10.06 -4.95
N ALA A 283 -28.74 11.11 -4.18
CA ALA A 283 -28.89 12.50 -4.61
C ALA A 283 -27.96 12.82 -5.79
N VAL A 284 -26.69 12.40 -5.75
CA VAL A 284 -25.72 12.70 -6.81
C VAL A 284 -26.07 11.96 -8.11
N LEU A 285 -26.43 10.68 -8.04
CA LEU A 285 -26.82 9.91 -9.23
C LEU A 285 -28.07 10.48 -9.93
N THR A 286 -29.05 10.96 -9.16
CA THR A 286 -30.29 11.54 -9.72
C THR A 286 -30.11 12.98 -10.21
N ALA A 287 -29.24 13.78 -9.56
CA ALA A 287 -29.02 15.19 -9.88
C ALA A 287 -28.01 15.43 -11.03
N THR A 288 -27.16 14.44 -11.35
CA THR A 288 -26.07 14.58 -12.32
C THR A 288 -26.25 13.58 -13.46
N PRO A 289 -27.09 13.87 -14.46
CA PRO A 289 -27.29 12.97 -15.59
C PRO A 289 -26.01 12.86 -16.45
N LEU A 290 -25.79 11.69 -17.04
CA LEU A 290 -24.82 11.54 -18.11
C LEU A 290 -25.35 12.26 -19.35
N ILE A 291 -24.53 13.14 -19.90
CA ILE A 291 -24.84 13.81 -21.19
C ILE A 291 -24.02 13.12 -22.27
N ASP A 292 -24.69 12.55 -23.24
CA ASP A 292 -24.07 11.95 -24.42
C ASP A 292 -24.84 12.31 -25.71
N GLU A 293 -24.54 11.64 -26.84
CA GLU A 293 -25.22 11.85 -28.13
C GLU A 293 -26.74 11.50 -28.11
N HIS A 294 -27.17 10.72 -27.12
CA HIS A 294 -28.57 10.34 -26.92
C HIS A 294 -29.33 11.30 -25.98
N GLY A 295 -28.65 12.36 -25.47
CA GLY A 295 -29.20 13.36 -24.57
C GLY A 295 -28.82 13.10 -23.10
N ALA A 296 -29.67 13.56 -22.19
CA ALA A 296 -29.45 13.42 -20.74
C ALA A 296 -30.01 12.09 -20.23
N ILE A 297 -29.13 11.21 -19.74
CA ILE A 297 -29.48 9.90 -19.16
C ILE A 297 -29.37 10.00 -17.65
N THR A 298 -30.50 9.98 -16.98
CA THR A 298 -30.57 9.97 -15.51
C THR A 298 -30.52 8.53 -14.99
N VAL A 299 -29.69 8.30 -14.00
CA VAL A 299 -29.51 7.00 -13.36
C VAL A 299 -30.06 7.05 -11.94
N SER A 300 -30.80 6.03 -11.53
CA SER A 300 -31.13 5.79 -10.13
C SER A 300 -30.58 4.45 -9.67
N ALA A 301 -30.47 4.28 -8.36
CA ALA A 301 -29.94 3.06 -7.78
C ALA A 301 -30.66 2.68 -6.49
N SER A 302 -30.81 1.38 -6.28
CA SER A 302 -31.24 0.80 -5.01
C SER A 302 -30.01 0.52 -4.15
N VAL A 303 -30.01 0.98 -2.88
CA VAL A 303 -28.85 0.92 -1.99
C VAL A 303 -29.19 0.20 -0.69
N GLY A 304 -28.60 -0.94 -0.45
CA GLY A 304 -28.66 -1.66 0.83
C GLY A 304 -27.49 -1.27 1.74
N VAL A 305 -27.75 -0.96 3.00
CA VAL A 305 -26.76 -0.49 3.97
C VAL A 305 -26.68 -1.43 5.16
N VAL A 306 -25.46 -1.81 5.54
CA VAL A 306 -25.16 -2.58 6.74
C VAL A 306 -24.01 -1.95 7.48
N VAL A 307 -24.11 -1.88 8.81
CA VAL A 307 -23.01 -1.50 9.68
C VAL A 307 -22.79 -2.63 10.70
N SER A 308 -21.53 -3.01 10.89
CA SER A 308 -21.09 -4.03 11.85
C SER A 308 -20.02 -3.46 12.77
N LYS A 309 -20.03 -3.83 14.05
CA LYS A 309 -18.99 -3.48 15.00
C LYS A 309 -17.78 -4.40 14.77
N ALA A 310 -16.58 -3.86 14.83
CA ALA A 310 -15.34 -4.66 14.73
C ALA A 310 -15.28 -5.80 15.78
N ALA A 311 -15.94 -5.60 16.93
CA ALA A 311 -16.05 -6.61 17.98
C ALA A 311 -16.86 -7.86 17.57
N ASP A 312 -17.77 -7.73 16.60
CA ASP A 312 -18.65 -8.82 16.18
C ASP A 312 -17.94 -9.84 15.28
N LYS A 313 -16.74 -9.50 14.77
CA LYS A 313 -15.91 -10.34 13.89
C LYS A 313 -16.69 -10.94 12.72
N GLU A 314 -17.66 -10.18 12.19
CA GLU A 314 -18.45 -10.59 11.04
C GLU A 314 -17.55 -10.64 9.79
N SER A 315 -17.66 -11.69 8.97
CA SER A 315 -16.86 -11.82 7.75
C SER A 315 -17.36 -10.87 6.65
N ALA A 316 -16.48 -10.50 5.71
CA ALA A 316 -16.84 -9.70 4.55
C ALA A 316 -18.03 -10.30 3.78
N GLU A 317 -18.05 -11.62 3.61
CA GLU A 317 -19.13 -12.32 2.93
C GLU A 317 -20.47 -12.18 3.66
N ALA A 318 -20.48 -12.27 5.00
CA ALA A 318 -21.70 -12.11 5.79
C ALA A 318 -22.25 -10.67 5.71
N MET A 319 -21.37 -9.67 5.80
CA MET A 319 -21.75 -8.25 5.64
C MET A 319 -22.32 -7.97 4.26
N LEU A 320 -21.68 -8.46 3.20
CA LEU A 320 -22.17 -8.28 1.82
C LEU A 320 -23.52 -8.95 1.60
N ARG A 321 -23.71 -10.19 2.07
CA ARG A 321 -25.03 -10.87 1.98
C ARG A 321 -26.13 -10.12 2.69
N ARG A 322 -25.86 -9.51 3.85
CA ARG A 322 -26.85 -8.69 4.57
C ARG A 322 -27.17 -7.42 3.82
N ALA A 323 -26.17 -6.75 3.26
CA ALA A 323 -26.36 -5.53 2.47
C ALA A 323 -27.11 -5.82 1.17
N ASP A 324 -26.79 -6.92 0.49
CA ASP A 324 -27.51 -7.39 -0.70
C ASP A 324 -28.99 -7.69 -0.38
N LYS A 325 -29.27 -8.42 0.70
CA LYS A 325 -30.62 -8.67 1.16
C LYS A 325 -31.40 -7.37 1.42
N ALA A 326 -30.77 -6.39 2.08
CA ALA A 326 -31.39 -5.09 2.34
C ALA A 326 -31.70 -4.34 1.04
N MET A 327 -30.78 -4.36 0.07
CA MET A 327 -30.97 -3.78 -1.25
C MET A 327 -32.13 -4.46 -2.01
N TYR A 328 -32.16 -5.80 -2.01
CA TYR A 328 -33.21 -6.59 -2.67
C TYR A 328 -34.60 -6.32 -2.11
N GLU A 329 -34.75 -6.20 -0.78
CA GLU A 329 -36.02 -5.86 -0.13
C GLU A 329 -36.56 -4.51 -0.62
N LEU A 330 -35.66 -3.51 -0.82
CA LEU A 330 -36.04 -2.21 -1.39
C LEU A 330 -36.51 -2.28 -2.84
N LYS A 331 -35.84 -3.05 -3.68
CA LYS A 331 -36.25 -3.23 -5.09
C LYS A 331 -37.69 -3.73 -5.22
N HIS A 332 -38.19 -4.50 -4.26
CA HIS A 332 -39.49 -5.13 -4.28
C HIS A 332 -40.61 -4.30 -3.66
N LEU A 333 -40.30 -3.21 -2.93
CA LEU A 333 -41.27 -2.30 -2.34
C LEU A 333 -41.94 -1.35 -3.36
N GLY A 334 -41.50 -1.37 -4.63
CA GLY A 334 -42.11 -0.60 -5.75
C GLY A 334 -41.67 0.88 -5.82
N PRO A 335 -42.08 1.61 -6.89
CA PRO A 335 -41.57 2.95 -7.21
C PRO A 335 -41.96 4.06 -6.23
N GLN A 336 -42.81 3.81 -5.24
CA GLN A 336 -43.31 4.84 -4.32
C GLN A 336 -42.58 4.91 -2.96
N ALA A 337 -41.61 4.06 -2.66
CA ALA A 337 -40.82 4.13 -1.44
C ALA A 337 -39.67 5.12 -1.62
N MET A 338 -39.82 6.34 -1.17
CA MET A 338 -38.79 7.36 -1.09
C MET A 338 -38.12 7.33 0.30
N PRO A 339 -36.79 7.60 0.40
CA PRO A 339 -35.70 7.22 -0.50
C PRO A 339 -35.41 5.72 -0.37
N ARG A 340 -35.00 5.05 -1.48
CA ARG A 340 -34.74 3.60 -1.50
C ARG A 340 -33.49 3.22 -0.68
N LEU A 341 -33.59 3.41 0.64
CA LEU A 341 -32.59 3.15 1.66
C LEU A 341 -33.13 2.08 2.63
N ALA A 342 -32.57 0.87 2.60
CA ALA A 342 -32.82 -0.12 3.66
C ALA A 342 -31.58 -0.28 4.52
N ALA A 343 -31.70 0.12 5.78
CA ALA A 343 -30.67 -0.13 6.79
C ALA A 343 -31.10 -1.34 7.64
N VAL A 344 -30.35 -2.44 7.55
CA VAL A 344 -30.48 -3.55 8.52
C VAL A 344 -29.69 -3.18 9.76
N ARG A 345 -30.40 -2.67 10.78
CA ARG A 345 -29.83 -2.42 12.10
C ARG A 345 -29.76 -3.73 12.86
N GLN A 346 -28.59 -4.05 13.44
CA GLN A 346 -28.56 -5.05 14.52
C GLN A 346 -29.41 -4.53 15.67
N HIS A 347 -30.41 -5.29 16.08
CA HIS A 347 -31.12 -5.06 17.33
C HIS A 347 -30.12 -5.30 18.47
N ASP A 348 -29.89 -4.28 19.29
CA ASP A 348 -29.27 -4.44 20.62
C ASP A 348 -30.05 -5.52 21.39
N ARG A 349 -29.43 -6.64 21.62
CA ARG A 349 -29.77 -7.59 22.67
C ARG A 349 -28.65 -7.67 23.67
#